data_6debae3983e67e572fb81b3e4e879a8d
#
_entry.id   6debae3983e67e572fb81b3e4e879a8d
#
_cell.length_a   1.000
_cell.length_b   1.000
_cell.length_c   1.000
_cell.angle_alpha   90.00
_cell.angle_beta   90.00
_cell.angle_gamma   90.00
#
_symmetry.space_group_name_H-M   'P 1'
#
loop_
_entity.id
_entity.type
_entity.pdbx_description
1 polymer ?
#
loop_
_entity_poly.entity_id
_entity_poly.type
_entity_poly.pdbx_seq_one_letter_code
_entity_poly.pdbx_strand_id
1 'polypeptide(L)'
;MGAVCAVGRGGPSHFRLKPAAAVISARRAGTTATWDQMNKYFGLMQMPIVTSQYWNMVHGACPEDVRQDLEGLQTMRTLGNNMAFFINCKNLGLKMGLKLPEEESRIRTNFIR
;
A
#
# COMPACT_ATOMS: atom_id res chain seq x y z
N MET A 1 -12.95 -3.14 5.23
CA MET A 1 -13.14 -3.20 6.70
C MET A 1 -12.43 -4.37 7.39
N GLY A 2 -12.15 -5.49 6.72
CA GLY A 2 -11.47 -6.64 7.33
C GLY A 2 -10.03 -6.41 7.82
N ALA A 3 -9.25 -5.54 7.18
CA ALA A 3 -7.86 -5.29 7.56
C ALA A 3 -7.72 -4.55 8.91
N VAL A 4 -8.68 -3.71 9.28
CA VAL A 4 -8.65 -2.93 10.53
C VAL A 4 -8.85 -3.83 11.75
N CYS A 5 -9.66 -4.89 11.64
CA CYS A 5 -9.84 -5.86 12.71
C CYS A 5 -8.61 -6.73 12.97
N ALA A 6 -7.76 -6.97 11.96
CA ALA A 6 -6.55 -7.76 12.09
C ALA A 6 -5.47 -7.05 12.93
N VAL A 7 -5.44 -5.72 12.91
CA VAL A 7 -4.48 -4.91 13.69
C VAL A 7 -4.70 -5.04 15.20
N GLY A 8 -5.93 -5.28 15.64
CA GLY A 8 -6.27 -5.40 17.07
C GLY A 8 -5.94 -6.76 17.71
N ARG A 9 -5.67 -7.81 16.92
CA ARG A 9 -5.51 -9.20 17.41
C ARG A 9 -4.18 -9.86 17.03
N GLY A 10 -3.10 -9.12 16.97
CA GLY A 10 -1.77 -9.67 16.60
C GLY A 10 -1.54 -9.75 15.09
N GLY A 11 -2.36 -9.04 14.29
CA GLY A 11 -2.28 -9.02 12.84
C GLY A 11 -1.12 -8.25 12.18
N PRO A 12 -0.34 -7.36 12.84
CA PRO A 12 0.75 -6.64 12.17
C PRO A 12 1.83 -7.55 11.61
N SER A 13 2.15 -8.67 12.27
CA SER A 13 3.22 -9.59 11.84
C SER A 13 2.98 -10.19 10.46
N HIS A 14 1.74 -10.43 10.06
CA HIS A 14 1.42 -10.99 8.76
C HIS A 14 1.61 -10.03 7.59
N PHE A 15 1.49 -8.73 7.83
CA PHE A 15 1.58 -7.68 6.80
C PHE A 15 2.95 -6.98 6.80
N ARG A 16 3.65 -7.03 7.92
CA ARG A 16 4.92 -6.33 8.12
C ARG A 16 5.91 -6.62 6.99
N LEU A 17 6.48 -5.55 6.44
CA LEU A 17 7.47 -5.59 5.36
C LEU A 17 6.97 -6.26 4.06
N LYS A 18 5.67 -6.40 3.89
CA LYS A 18 5.08 -6.73 2.58
C LYS A 18 4.80 -5.44 1.83
N PRO A 19 5.29 -5.27 0.60
CA PRO A 19 4.95 -4.10 -0.22
C PRO A 19 3.44 -3.97 -0.39
N ALA A 20 2.94 -2.75 -0.29
CA ALA A 20 1.52 -2.45 -0.44
C ALA A 20 1.32 -1.23 -1.34
N ALA A 21 0.17 -1.17 -1.98
CA ALA A 21 -0.29 0.01 -2.69
C ALA A 21 -1.82 0.10 -2.63
N ALA A 22 -2.35 1.31 -2.53
CA ALA A 22 -3.75 1.58 -2.76
C ALA A 22 -3.94 2.03 -4.22
N VAL A 23 -4.98 1.52 -4.85
CA VAL A 23 -5.47 1.96 -6.16
C VAL A 23 -6.89 2.44 -5.98
N ILE A 24 -7.16 3.67 -6.37
CA ILE A 24 -8.46 4.31 -6.17
C ILE A 24 -9.08 4.63 -7.51
N SER A 25 -10.36 4.35 -7.63
CA SER A 25 -11.16 4.76 -8.79
C SER A 25 -12.31 5.65 -8.35
N ALA A 26 -12.56 6.70 -9.10
CA ALA A 26 -13.73 7.54 -8.91
C ALA A 26 -14.15 8.21 -10.21
N ARG A 27 -15.44 8.59 -10.27
CA ARG A 27 -15.98 9.35 -11.41
C ARG A 27 -15.41 10.78 -11.44
N ARG A 28 -15.18 11.42 -10.29
CA ARG A 28 -14.77 12.84 -10.19
C ARG A 28 -13.73 13.10 -9.12
N ALA A 29 -14.15 13.04 -7.86
CA ALA A 29 -13.37 13.54 -6.72
C ALA A 29 -13.32 12.51 -5.59
N GLY A 30 -12.50 12.78 -4.56
CA GLY A 30 -12.33 11.95 -3.39
C GLY A 30 -11.22 10.92 -3.49
N THR A 31 -10.60 10.76 -4.66
CA THR A 31 -9.50 9.79 -4.88
C THR A 31 -8.30 10.07 -3.97
N THR A 32 -7.84 11.32 -3.90
CA THR A 32 -6.69 11.71 -3.07
C THR A 32 -6.96 11.48 -1.60
N ALA A 33 -8.11 11.94 -1.09
CA ALA A 33 -8.46 11.76 0.32
C ALA A 33 -8.58 10.28 0.71
N THR A 34 -9.11 9.45 -0.19
CA THR A 34 -9.21 7.99 0.02
C THR A 34 -7.82 7.35 0.01
N TRP A 35 -6.97 7.74 -0.94
CA TRP A 35 -5.61 7.25 -1.05
C TRP A 35 -4.77 7.57 0.19
N ASP A 36 -4.88 8.81 0.72
CA ASP A 36 -4.22 9.23 1.95
C ASP A 36 -4.64 8.38 3.14
N GLN A 37 -5.94 8.11 3.27
CA GLN A 37 -6.44 7.28 4.36
C GLN A 37 -5.98 5.83 4.27
N MET A 38 -5.96 5.24 3.08
CA MET A 38 -5.47 3.88 2.88
C MET A 38 -3.99 3.75 3.22
N ASN A 39 -3.17 4.73 2.83
CA ASN A 39 -1.73 4.72 3.13
C ASN A 39 -1.43 4.80 4.63
N LYS A 40 -2.27 5.46 5.43
CA LYS A 40 -2.13 5.45 6.90
C LYS A 40 -2.23 4.04 7.48
N TYR A 41 -3.11 3.21 6.96
CA TYR A 41 -3.22 1.82 7.41
C TYR A 41 -2.00 0.99 7.02
N PHE A 42 -1.45 1.19 5.82
CA PHE A 42 -0.21 0.52 5.41
C PHE A 42 0.96 0.93 6.31
N GLY A 43 1.10 2.23 6.62
CA GLY A 43 2.11 2.72 7.55
C GLY A 43 1.97 2.11 8.95
N LEU A 44 0.75 2.03 9.48
CA LEU A 44 0.49 1.41 10.78
C LEU A 44 0.89 -0.08 10.82
N MET A 45 0.76 -0.78 9.70
CA MET A 45 1.12 -2.19 9.56
C MET A 45 2.58 -2.43 9.16
N GLN A 46 3.41 -1.38 9.14
CA GLN A 46 4.83 -1.45 8.72
C GLN A 46 5.01 -1.99 7.29
N MET A 47 4.09 -1.66 6.39
CA MET A 47 4.16 -2.06 5.00
C MET A 47 4.85 -0.96 4.18
N PRO A 48 5.92 -1.26 3.42
CA PRO A 48 6.46 -0.32 2.45
C PRO A 48 5.41 0.05 1.42
N ILE A 49 5.15 1.35 1.26
CA ILE A 49 4.18 1.86 0.29
C ILE A 49 4.86 2.02 -1.06
N VAL A 50 4.36 1.31 -2.05
CA VAL A 50 4.85 1.41 -3.43
C VAL A 50 4.05 2.47 -4.17
N THR A 51 4.76 3.34 -4.86
CA THR A 51 4.21 4.46 -5.62
C THR A 51 4.43 4.28 -7.12
N SER A 52 3.72 5.07 -7.90
CA SER A 52 3.96 5.28 -9.33
C SER A 52 4.58 6.65 -9.56
N GLN A 53 4.45 7.19 -10.79
CA GLN A 53 4.84 8.57 -11.10
C GLN A 53 3.82 9.63 -10.64
N TYR A 54 2.63 9.20 -10.20
CA TYR A 54 1.56 10.05 -9.69
C TYR A 54 0.79 9.33 -8.57
N TRP A 55 -0.24 9.93 -7.99
CA TRP A 55 -1.11 9.23 -7.05
C TRP A 55 -1.85 8.10 -7.77
N ASN A 56 -1.93 6.95 -7.13
CA ASN A 56 -2.42 5.73 -7.75
C ASN A 56 -3.94 5.76 -7.93
N MET A 57 -4.40 6.45 -8.93
CA MET A 57 -5.82 6.60 -9.24
C MET A 57 -6.12 6.48 -10.73
N VAL A 58 -7.34 6.11 -11.02
CA VAL A 58 -7.96 6.14 -12.35
C VAL A 58 -9.33 6.77 -12.25
N HIS A 59 -9.80 7.39 -13.33
CA HIS A 59 -11.10 8.04 -13.36
C HIS A 59 -12.02 7.41 -14.40
N GLY A 60 -13.29 7.29 -14.05
CA GLY A 60 -14.34 6.80 -14.91
C GLY A 60 -15.61 6.46 -14.13
N ALA A 61 -16.77 6.59 -14.76
CA ALA A 61 -18.05 6.18 -14.22
C ALA A 61 -18.37 4.70 -14.54
N CYS A 62 -17.74 4.16 -15.58
CA CYS A 62 -17.89 2.80 -16.06
C CYS A 62 -16.53 2.29 -16.59
N PRO A 63 -16.38 0.98 -16.85
CA PRO A 63 -15.13 0.42 -17.37
C PRO A 63 -14.67 1.04 -18.69
N GLU A 64 -15.59 1.47 -19.52
CA GLU A 64 -15.32 2.09 -20.82
C GLU A 64 -14.64 3.45 -20.65
N ASP A 65 -15.07 4.25 -19.68
CA ASP A 65 -14.45 5.53 -19.33
C ASP A 65 -13.03 5.32 -18.80
N VAL A 66 -12.85 4.36 -17.89
CA VAL A 66 -11.53 4.03 -17.32
C VAL A 66 -10.54 3.64 -18.41
N ARG A 67 -10.97 2.94 -19.46
CA ARG A 67 -10.11 2.59 -20.62
C ARG A 67 -9.67 3.81 -21.41
N GLN A 68 -10.37 4.94 -21.30
CA GLN A 68 -10.02 6.22 -21.95
C GLN A 68 -9.14 7.11 -21.07
N ASP A 69 -9.02 6.80 -19.78
CA ASP A 69 -8.10 7.48 -18.86
C ASP A 69 -6.66 6.99 -19.09
N LEU A 70 -6.04 7.49 -20.15
CA LEU A 70 -4.70 7.04 -20.56
C LEU A 70 -3.64 7.36 -19.52
N GLU A 71 -3.78 8.48 -18.80
CA GLU A 71 -2.88 8.87 -17.70
C GLU A 71 -3.03 7.92 -16.50
N GLY A 72 -4.25 7.64 -16.07
CA GLY A 72 -4.52 6.68 -15.02
C GLY A 72 -4.04 5.28 -15.36
N LEU A 73 -4.24 4.82 -16.59
CA LEU A 73 -3.74 3.53 -17.06
C LEU A 73 -2.21 3.48 -17.11
N GLN A 74 -1.54 4.58 -17.46
CA GLN A 74 -0.08 4.68 -17.40
C GLN A 74 0.39 4.60 -15.94
N THR A 75 -0.28 5.30 -15.04
CA THR A 75 -0.03 5.27 -13.60
C THR A 75 -0.13 3.84 -13.06
N MET A 76 -1.16 3.09 -13.47
CA MET A 76 -1.33 1.69 -13.06
C MET A 76 -0.21 0.78 -13.58
N ARG A 77 0.21 0.95 -14.84
CA ARG A 77 1.32 0.15 -15.40
C ARG A 77 2.63 0.44 -14.66
N THR A 78 2.93 1.69 -14.39
CA THR A 78 4.12 2.10 -13.63
C THR A 78 4.08 1.52 -12.22
N LEU A 79 2.93 1.62 -11.54
CA LEU A 79 2.75 1.02 -10.23
C LEU A 79 3.00 -0.50 -10.25
N GLY A 80 2.43 -1.20 -11.23
CA GLY A 80 2.63 -2.64 -11.39
C GLY A 80 4.10 -3.02 -11.58
N ASN A 81 4.82 -2.29 -12.41
CA ASN A 81 6.26 -2.50 -12.62
C ASN A 81 7.08 -2.24 -11.36
N ASN A 82 6.78 -1.14 -10.65
CA ASN A 82 7.45 -0.81 -9.39
C ASN A 82 7.17 -1.87 -8.31
N MET A 83 5.92 -2.32 -8.20
CA MET A 83 5.54 -3.38 -7.28
C MET A 83 6.29 -4.68 -7.56
N ALA A 84 6.34 -5.09 -8.82
CA ALA A 84 7.07 -6.29 -9.25
C ALA A 84 8.56 -6.17 -8.91
N PHE A 85 9.17 -5.01 -9.14
CA PHE A 85 10.57 -4.75 -8.79
C PHE A 85 10.81 -4.93 -7.28
N PHE A 86 10.03 -4.29 -6.43
CA PHE A 86 10.22 -4.39 -4.97
C PHE A 86 9.98 -5.80 -4.43
N ILE A 87 8.97 -6.51 -4.94
CA ILE A 87 8.72 -7.91 -4.57
C ILE A 87 9.91 -8.79 -4.96
N ASN A 88 10.44 -8.61 -6.16
CA ASN A 88 11.59 -9.38 -6.65
C ASN A 88 12.85 -9.07 -5.85
N CYS A 89 13.15 -7.80 -5.54
CA CYS A 89 14.28 -7.40 -4.69
C CYS A 89 14.19 -8.06 -3.31
N LYS A 90 13.02 -8.00 -2.67
CA LYS A 90 12.81 -8.64 -1.37
C LYS A 90 13.02 -10.15 -1.45
N ASN A 91 12.43 -10.82 -2.43
CA ASN A 91 12.55 -12.27 -2.58
C ASN A 91 13.99 -12.68 -2.88
N LEU A 92 14.70 -11.93 -3.71
CA LEU A 92 16.12 -12.17 -3.99
C LEU A 92 16.96 -12.00 -2.72
N GLY A 93 16.74 -10.92 -1.96
CA GLY A 93 17.44 -10.69 -0.71
C GLY A 93 17.25 -11.85 0.29
N LEU A 94 16.02 -12.31 0.46
CA LEU A 94 15.72 -13.45 1.33
C LEU A 94 16.40 -14.75 0.85
N LYS A 95 16.40 -15.01 -0.45
CA LYS A 95 17.12 -16.17 -1.05
C LYS A 95 18.64 -16.09 -0.84
N MET A 96 19.19 -14.88 -0.82
CA MET A 96 20.62 -14.63 -0.56
C MET A 96 20.98 -14.64 0.95
N GLY A 97 20.02 -14.94 1.82
CA GLY A 97 20.24 -15.05 3.27
C GLY A 97 19.98 -13.76 4.05
N LEU A 98 19.45 -12.70 3.42
CA LEU A 98 19.01 -11.51 4.16
C LEU A 98 17.89 -11.90 5.12
N LYS A 99 18.04 -11.53 6.37
CA LYS A 99 17.01 -11.76 7.40
C LYS A 99 16.10 -10.52 7.51
N LEU A 100 14.84 -10.75 7.77
CA LEU A 100 13.94 -9.65 8.14
C LEU A 100 14.37 -9.11 9.51
N PRO A 101 14.28 -7.77 9.72
CA PRO A 101 14.52 -7.19 11.04
C PRO A 101 13.66 -7.84 12.12
N GLU A 102 14.22 -8.01 13.30
CA GLU A 102 13.47 -8.51 14.46
C GLU A 102 12.36 -7.51 14.86
N GLU A 103 11.31 -8.04 15.44
CA GLU A 103 10.21 -7.22 15.93
C GLU A 103 10.41 -6.95 17.43
N GLU A 104 10.53 -5.66 17.78
CA GLU A 104 10.61 -5.26 19.18
C GLU A 104 9.21 -5.26 19.83
N SER A 105 9.18 -5.54 21.13
CA SER A 105 7.97 -5.37 21.93
C SER A 105 7.53 -3.91 21.94
N ARG A 106 6.25 -3.67 21.67
CA ARG A 106 5.71 -2.33 21.55
C ARG A 106 5.72 -1.59 22.88
N ILE A 107 6.44 -0.47 22.96
CA ILE A 107 6.40 0.48 24.06
C ILE A 107 5.28 1.49 23.77
N ARG A 108 4.47 1.79 24.77
CA ARG A 108 3.38 2.77 24.68
C ARG A 108 3.65 3.94 25.59
N THR A 109 3.67 5.14 25.01
CA THR A 109 3.74 6.38 25.77
C THR A 109 2.32 6.91 25.99
N ASN A 110 1.98 7.20 27.23
CA ASN A 110 0.73 7.85 27.60
C ASN A 110 1.00 8.90 28.69
N PHE A 111 0.83 10.17 28.36
CA PHE A 111 0.98 11.30 29.29
C PHE A 111 -0.35 11.77 29.87
N ILE A 112 -1.46 11.13 29.53
CA ILE A 112 -2.77 11.43 30.12
C ILE A 112 -2.81 10.76 31.50
N ARG A 113 -2.93 11.59 32.55
CA ARG A 113 -3.04 11.18 33.95
C ARG A 113 -4.45 11.38 34.46
#